data_9e208bf0f964b36f0175f1b7582e9559
#
_entry.id   9e208bf0f964b36f0175f1b7582e9559
#
_cell.length_a   1.000
_cell.length_b   1.000
_cell.length_c   1.000
_cell.angle_alpha   90.00
_cell.angle_beta   90.00
_cell.angle_gamma   90.00
#
_symmetry.space_group_name_H-M   'P 1'
#
loop_
_entity.id
_entity.type
_entity.pdbx_description
1 polymer ?
#
loop_
_entity_poly.entity_id
_entity_poly.type
_entity_poly.pdbx_seq_one_letter_code
_entity_poly.pdbx_strand_id
1 'polypeptide(L)'
;MARPRFLLLAAAFALLSPAVGAQQAQNALTWGFTSEIETLDPYATAKRTAQLVIRNVLETLLYRDPVSGVAKPLLATSWRWVDDRTLELSLRSGATFQDGQPFDADDVLFTVAQVKRKDSPVSFAEADYGYINHAEKVDAMTVRLVLNAPTPSAVDRLTQTLFILPHGAYATLGAQAFGRAPIGTGPYRVAVFEAGRKLVLTRYGGYHAADWGKPRLDTISVITIPDPQTQVAELTRGRVDFLWNINPDQVQQLQGAAGVKTATGGSTSVDFLSLDAAGRSGANPMQDKNVRLAIASAINRQALSQVLQGEGSVVIDAACHPKQFGCSAEVEKHAYDIAKAKALMKQSGYPDGFSLDIGAFTDGGPVAEAIVGDLREIGIKGRVDLRETSAWIKDFFAGRMQASVVPWPSSGVYDVAALVPLFFMGQQGDYTRDKEIEAWFREAGSIVDPAERQRLYALGFRKIAQEADVVPLMTTVTAYGFRDGLDFVPPADGYPLIAMAGWR
;
A
#
# COMPACT_ATOMS: atom_id res chain seq x y z
N MET A 1 -42.12 13.63 -73.06
CA MET A 1 -40.85 13.84 -72.30
C MET A 1 -41.11 13.66 -70.81
N ALA A 2 -40.90 12.46 -70.32
CA ALA A 2 -41.15 12.13 -68.88
C ALA A 2 -39.85 12.20 -68.11
N ARG A 3 -39.82 12.93 -66.98
CA ARG A 3 -38.72 13.00 -66.06
C ARG A 3 -38.87 11.92 -64.97
N PRO A 4 -37.85 11.11 -64.64
CA PRO A 4 -37.94 10.18 -63.55
C PRO A 4 -37.69 10.91 -62.17
N ARG A 5 -38.54 10.58 -61.22
CA ARG A 5 -38.37 10.97 -59.76
C ARG A 5 -37.47 9.94 -59.11
N PHE A 6 -36.28 10.38 -58.63
CA PHE A 6 -35.42 9.60 -57.74
C PHE A 6 -35.98 9.72 -56.33
N LEU A 7 -36.43 8.60 -55.77
CA LEU A 7 -36.66 8.47 -54.30
C LEU A 7 -35.32 8.15 -53.64
N LEU A 8 -34.85 9.07 -52.82
CA LEU A 8 -33.75 8.82 -51.88
C LEU A 8 -34.30 8.06 -50.66
N LEU A 9 -33.97 6.77 -50.54
CA LEU A 9 -34.10 6.01 -49.29
C LEU A 9 -32.96 6.42 -48.35
N ALA A 10 -33.26 7.18 -47.30
CA ALA A 10 -32.36 7.39 -46.20
C ALA A 10 -32.34 6.13 -45.28
N ALA A 11 -31.32 5.30 -45.40
CA ALA A 11 -31.08 4.20 -44.47
C ALA A 11 -30.55 4.79 -43.17
N ALA A 12 -31.37 4.83 -42.12
CA ALA A 12 -30.98 5.14 -40.78
C ALA A 12 -30.12 3.99 -40.20
N PHE A 13 -28.82 4.15 -40.20
CA PHE A 13 -27.92 3.31 -39.41
C PHE A 13 -28.14 3.64 -37.96
N ALA A 14 -28.98 2.89 -37.27
CA ALA A 14 -29.03 2.86 -35.80
C ALA A 14 -27.75 2.20 -35.34
N LEU A 15 -26.77 3.01 -34.91
CA LEU A 15 -25.60 2.56 -34.15
C LEU A 15 -26.12 2.01 -32.83
N LEU A 16 -26.30 0.71 -32.76
CA LEU A 16 -26.50 -0.02 -31.53
C LEU A 16 -25.22 0.11 -30.70
N SER A 17 -25.17 1.09 -29.79
CA SER A 17 -24.20 1.10 -28.72
C SER A 17 -24.43 -0.19 -27.92
N PRO A 18 -23.41 -1.05 -27.69
CA PRO A 18 -23.57 -2.19 -26.80
C PRO A 18 -23.97 -1.69 -25.43
N ALA A 19 -25.11 -2.15 -24.95
CA ALA A 19 -25.74 -1.69 -23.73
C ALA A 19 -24.82 -1.85 -22.52
N VAL A 20 -24.70 -0.81 -21.74
CA VAL A 20 -24.10 -0.75 -20.39
C VAL A 20 -24.62 -1.88 -19.47
N GLY A 21 -25.77 -2.46 -19.78
CA GLY A 21 -26.33 -3.62 -19.07
C GLY A 21 -25.75 -4.99 -19.42
N ALA A 22 -24.92 -5.12 -20.45
CA ALA A 22 -24.45 -6.45 -20.89
C ALA A 22 -23.45 -7.08 -19.90
N GLN A 23 -22.61 -6.31 -19.24
CA GLN A 23 -21.65 -6.80 -18.25
C GLN A 23 -22.33 -7.17 -16.91
N GLN A 24 -23.29 -6.36 -16.45
CA GLN A 24 -24.11 -6.68 -15.29
C GLN A 24 -24.94 -7.95 -15.53
N ALA A 25 -25.51 -8.11 -16.73
CA ALA A 25 -26.27 -9.30 -17.11
C ALA A 25 -25.40 -10.58 -17.16
N GLN A 26 -24.09 -10.43 -17.37
CA GLN A 26 -23.11 -11.54 -17.36
C GLN A 26 -22.42 -11.72 -16.01
N ASN A 27 -22.78 -10.92 -14.97
CA ASN A 27 -22.13 -10.92 -13.66
C ASN A 27 -20.61 -10.78 -13.75
N ALA A 28 -20.15 -9.91 -14.67
CA ALA A 28 -18.75 -9.65 -14.98
C ALA A 28 -18.35 -8.24 -14.53
N LEU A 29 -17.06 -8.04 -14.24
CA LEU A 29 -16.49 -6.75 -13.87
C LEU A 29 -15.22 -6.48 -14.68
N THR A 30 -15.07 -5.27 -15.21
CA THR A 30 -13.83 -4.80 -15.83
C THR A 30 -13.12 -3.84 -14.91
N TRP A 31 -11.88 -4.19 -14.52
CA TRP A 31 -11.02 -3.43 -13.62
C TRP A 31 -9.90 -2.75 -14.40
N GLY A 32 -9.85 -1.41 -14.37
CA GLY A 32 -8.81 -0.61 -15.02
C GLY A 32 -7.64 -0.28 -14.09
N PHE A 33 -6.40 -0.49 -14.59
CA PHE A 33 -5.16 -0.10 -13.91
C PHE A 33 -4.33 0.86 -14.77
N THR A 34 -3.51 1.70 -14.12
CA THR A 34 -2.54 2.59 -14.81
C THR A 34 -1.28 1.86 -15.26
N SER A 35 -0.88 0.79 -14.59
CA SER A 35 0.34 0.05 -14.86
C SER A 35 0.08 -1.38 -15.28
N GLU A 36 0.97 -1.89 -16.11
CA GLU A 36 0.94 -3.27 -16.59
C GLU A 36 1.27 -4.27 -15.49
N ILE A 37 0.63 -5.45 -15.58
CA ILE A 37 0.93 -6.62 -14.77
C ILE A 37 1.78 -7.57 -15.61
N GLU A 38 3.01 -7.79 -15.18
CA GLU A 38 3.99 -8.61 -15.90
C GLU A 38 4.02 -10.06 -15.41
N THR A 39 3.72 -10.25 -14.12
CA THR A 39 3.69 -11.55 -13.45
C THR A 39 2.67 -11.56 -12.32
N LEU A 40 2.14 -12.73 -12.05
CA LEU A 40 1.28 -13.03 -10.89
C LEU A 40 1.98 -13.93 -9.86
N ASP A 41 3.29 -14.11 -9.95
CA ASP A 41 4.07 -14.68 -8.86
C ASP A 41 4.22 -13.63 -7.75
N PRO A 42 3.69 -13.88 -6.53
CA PRO A 42 3.72 -12.90 -5.44
C PRO A 42 5.13 -12.55 -4.98
N TYR A 43 6.08 -13.42 -5.26
CA TYR A 43 7.48 -13.30 -4.83
C TYR A 43 8.43 -12.85 -5.95
N ALA A 44 7.90 -12.59 -7.14
CA ALA A 44 8.63 -12.04 -8.28
C ALA A 44 8.25 -10.60 -8.62
N THR A 45 7.32 -9.99 -7.88
CA THR A 45 6.88 -8.60 -8.10
C THR A 45 6.57 -7.87 -6.80
N ALA A 46 7.02 -6.61 -6.74
CA ALA A 46 6.63 -5.66 -5.70
C ALA A 46 5.52 -4.69 -6.17
N LYS A 47 5.04 -4.82 -7.42
CA LYS A 47 4.01 -3.92 -7.98
C LYS A 47 2.68 -4.13 -7.25
N ARG A 48 2.18 -3.06 -6.63
CA ARG A 48 0.92 -3.08 -5.89
C ARG A 48 -0.27 -3.53 -6.73
N THR A 49 -0.34 -3.10 -8.00
CA THR A 49 -1.38 -3.52 -8.96
C THR A 49 -1.41 -5.04 -9.17
N ALA A 50 -0.24 -5.68 -9.27
CA ALA A 50 -0.16 -7.14 -9.35
C ALA A 50 -0.62 -7.80 -8.03
N GLN A 51 -0.19 -7.29 -6.88
CA GLN A 51 -0.58 -7.82 -5.57
C GLN A 51 -2.10 -7.77 -5.34
N LEU A 52 -2.78 -6.71 -5.81
CA LEU A 52 -4.24 -6.60 -5.75
C LEU A 52 -4.96 -7.68 -6.55
N VAL A 53 -4.39 -8.10 -7.68
CA VAL A 53 -4.96 -9.19 -8.48
C VAL A 53 -4.60 -10.55 -7.87
N ILE A 54 -3.35 -10.73 -7.46
CA ILE A 54 -2.83 -11.97 -6.85
C ILE A 54 -3.69 -12.41 -5.68
N ARG A 55 -4.11 -11.51 -4.79
CA ARG A 55 -4.94 -11.82 -3.62
C ARG A 55 -6.35 -12.36 -3.93
N ASN A 56 -6.77 -12.31 -5.19
CA ASN A 56 -8.00 -12.98 -5.64
C ASN A 56 -7.73 -14.41 -6.12
N VAL A 57 -6.47 -14.80 -6.35
CA VAL A 57 -6.06 -16.11 -6.86
C VAL A 57 -5.34 -16.92 -5.79
N LEU A 58 -4.43 -16.30 -5.05
CA LEU A 58 -3.71 -16.89 -3.92
C LEU A 58 -4.21 -16.29 -2.60
N GLU A 59 -4.18 -17.08 -1.55
CA GLU A 59 -4.57 -16.64 -0.21
C GLU A 59 -3.38 -16.65 0.75
N THR A 60 -3.52 -15.82 1.78
CA THR A 60 -2.66 -15.78 2.96
C THR A 60 -3.24 -16.66 4.08
N LEU A 61 -2.49 -16.85 5.16
CA LEU A 61 -2.99 -17.62 6.31
C LEU A 61 -4.15 -16.92 7.03
N LEU A 62 -4.13 -15.60 7.08
CA LEU A 62 -5.16 -14.76 7.66
C LEU A 62 -5.58 -13.69 6.65
N TYR A 63 -6.76 -13.10 6.78
CA TYR A 63 -7.13 -11.91 6.00
C TYR A 63 -7.46 -10.74 6.92
N ARG A 64 -7.44 -9.53 6.37
CA ARG A 64 -7.88 -8.33 7.07
C ARG A 64 -9.33 -8.06 6.72
N ASP A 65 -10.16 -7.99 7.74
CA ASP A 65 -11.55 -7.55 7.58
C ASP A 65 -11.57 -6.09 7.06
N PRO A 66 -12.21 -5.83 5.91
CA PRO A 66 -12.12 -4.52 5.26
C PRO A 66 -12.80 -3.40 6.03
N VAL A 67 -13.73 -3.72 6.93
CA VAL A 67 -14.49 -2.74 7.71
C VAL A 67 -13.82 -2.46 9.04
N SER A 68 -13.55 -3.52 9.82
CA SER A 68 -12.98 -3.39 11.17
C SER A 68 -11.46 -3.26 11.19
N GLY A 69 -10.75 -3.64 10.13
CA GLY A 69 -9.30 -3.68 10.08
C GLY A 69 -8.68 -4.80 10.94
N VAL A 70 -9.47 -5.71 11.50
CA VAL A 70 -8.99 -6.78 12.38
C VAL A 70 -8.57 -8.00 11.56
N ALA A 71 -7.51 -8.69 11.98
CA ALA A 71 -7.12 -9.98 11.39
C ALA A 71 -8.21 -11.05 11.64
N LYS A 72 -8.56 -11.80 10.60
CA LYS A 72 -9.58 -12.84 10.59
C LYS A 72 -9.03 -14.14 10.01
N PRO A 73 -9.61 -15.30 10.35
CA PRO A 73 -9.26 -16.60 9.80
C PRO A 73 -9.43 -16.67 8.27
N LEU A 74 -8.41 -17.24 7.56
CA LEU A 74 -8.50 -17.56 6.14
C LEU A 74 -8.02 -18.99 5.90
N LEU A 75 -6.78 -19.23 5.46
CA LEU A 75 -6.21 -20.59 5.38
C LEU A 75 -5.79 -21.14 6.77
N ALA A 76 -5.55 -20.27 7.75
CA ALA A 76 -5.53 -20.66 9.17
C ALA A 76 -6.89 -20.33 9.82
N THR A 77 -7.45 -21.26 10.57
CA THR A 77 -8.73 -21.13 11.26
C THR A 77 -8.58 -20.57 12.68
N SER A 78 -7.41 -20.74 13.27
CA SER A 78 -7.05 -20.20 14.57
C SER A 78 -5.55 -20.09 14.73
N TRP A 79 -5.13 -19.29 15.70
CA TRP A 79 -3.71 -19.15 16.05
C TRP A 79 -3.57 -18.92 17.55
N ARG A 80 -2.38 -19.28 18.08
CA ARG A 80 -2.00 -19.00 19.46
C ARG A 80 -0.48 -18.85 19.58
N TRP A 81 -0.03 -18.00 20.46
CA TRP A 81 1.36 -17.95 20.86
C TRP A 81 1.68 -19.13 21.78
N VAL A 82 2.67 -19.95 21.41
CA VAL A 82 3.20 -21.04 22.25
C VAL A 82 4.21 -20.47 23.26
N ASP A 83 5.01 -19.55 22.79
CA ASP A 83 5.94 -18.73 23.54
C ASP A 83 6.09 -17.36 22.84
N ASP A 84 7.02 -16.52 23.24
CA ASP A 84 7.22 -15.17 22.73
C ASP A 84 7.70 -15.10 21.26
N ARG A 85 8.15 -16.25 20.69
CA ARG A 85 8.70 -16.37 19.32
C ARG A 85 8.08 -17.48 18.51
N THR A 86 7.13 -18.20 19.02
CA THR A 86 6.52 -19.34 18.33
C THR A 86 5.02 -19.13 18.20
N LEU A 87 4.55 -18.89 16.98
CA LEU A 87 3.14 -18.78 16.63
C LEU A 87 2.65 -20.10 16.02
N GLU A 88 1.76 -20.79 16.73
CA GLU A 88 1.10 -22.01 16.22
C GLU A 88 -0.20 -21.64 15.51
N LEU A 89 -0.40 -22.23 14.32
CA LEU A 89 -1.57 -21.99 13.48
C LEU A 89 -2.24 -23.34 13.14
N SER A 90 -3.58 -23.39 13.36
CA SER A 90 -4.39 -24.50 12.89
C SER A 90 -4.89 -24.21 11.48
N LEU A 91 -4.63 -25.07 10.53
CA LEU A 91 -4.94 -24.87 9.11
C LEU A 91 -6.39 -25.24 8.78
N ARG A 92 -6.91 -24.73 7.68
CA ARG A 92 -8.27 -24.97 7.21
C ARG A 92 -8.38 -26.32 6.53
N SER A 93 -9.05 -27.27 7.17
CA SER A 93 -9.36 -28.57 6.59
C SER A 93 -10.30 -28.44 5.37
N GLY A 94 -10.06 -29.22 4.33
CA GLY A 94 -10.87 -29.28 3.11
C GLY A 94 -10.64 -28.12 2.13
N ALA A 95 -9.72 -27.19 2.41
CA ALA A 95 -9.27 -26.24 1.40
C ALA A 95 -8.47 -26.98 0.32
N THR A 96 -8.68 -26.63 -0.95
CA THR A 96 -7.98 -27.20 -2.10
C THR A 96 -7.43 -26.12 -3.00
N PHE A 97 -6.32 -26.38 -3.62
CA PHE A 97 -5.84 -25.58 -4.73
C PHE A 97 -6.75 -25.76 -5.97
N GLN A 98 -6.62 -24.85 -6.91
CA GLN A 98 -7.45 -24.82 -8.14
C GLN A 98 -7.17 -25.98 -9.10
N ASP A 99 -6.09 -26.74 -8.90
CA ASP A 99 -5.77 -28.00 -9.58
C ASP A 99 -6.35 -29.24 -8.86
N GLY A 100 -7.03 -29.05 -7.72
CA GLY A 100 -7.66 -30.10 -6.92
C GLY A 100 -6.75 -30.73 -5.86
N GLN A 101 -5.48 -30.33 -5.76
CA GLN A 101 -4.59 -30.78 -4.68
C GLN A 101 -5.06 -30.21 -3.33
N PRO A 102 -4.99 -31.00 -2.24
CA PRO A 102 -5.33 -30.50 -0.91
C PRO A 102 -4.26 -29.50 -0.44
N PHE A 103 -4.71 -28.49 0.31
CA PHE A 103 -3.85 -27.58 1.06
C PHE A 103 -3.49 -28.21 2.41
N ASP A 104 -2.21 -28.19 2.78
CA ASP A 104 -1.72 -28.69 4.07
C ASP A 104 -0.47 -27.95 4.59
N ALA A 105 0.11 -28.47 5.65
CA ALA A 105 1.28 -27.92 6.31
C ALA A 105 2.53 -27.84 5.40
N ASP A 106 2.69 -28.77 4.45
CA ASP A 106 3.86 -28.81 3.57
C ASP A 106 3.89 -27.59 2.63
N ASP A 107 2.73 -27.05 2.23
CA ASP A 107 2.63 -25.83 1.43
C ASP A 107 3.09 -24.59 2.22
N VAL A 108 2.75 -24.53 3.52
CA VAL A 108 3.21 -23.43 4.39
C VAL A 108 4.72 -23.50 4.60
N LEU A 109 5.26 -24.69 4.89
CA LEU A 109 6.71 -24.88 5.04
C LEU A 109 7.46 -24.51 3.75
N PHE A 110 6.97 -24.99 2.61
CA PHE A 110 7.53 -24.67 1.30
C PHE A 110 7.51 -23.15 1.05
N THR A 111 6.39 -22.49 1.30
CA THR A 111 6.24 -21.04 1.11
C THR A 111 7.24 -20.28 1.96
N VAL A 112 7.36 -20.59 3.25
CA VAL A 112 8.34 -19.97 4.14
C VAL A 112 9.78 -20.20 3.63
N ALA A 113 10.10 -21.40 3.15
CA ALA A 113 11.42 -21.68 2.56
C ALA A 113 11.67 -20.82 1.31
N GLN A 114 10.65 -20.60 0.44
CA GLN A 114 10.78 -19.78 -0.76
C GLN A 114 11.06 -18.31 -0.43
N VAL A 115 10.33 -17.71 0.51
CA VAL A 115 10.53 -16.30 0.88
C VAL A 115 11.84 -16.04 1.61
N LYS A 116 12.44 -17.07 2.20
CA LYS A 116 13.74 -17.00 2.90
C LYS A 116 14.95 -17.24 1.97
N ARG A 117 14.74 -17.47 0.69
CA ARG A 117 15.84 -17.66 -0.27
C ARG A 117 16.68 -16.39 -0.37
N LYS A 118 18.00 -16.56 -0.37
CA LYS A 118 18.98 -15.45 -0.49
C LYS A 118 18.95 -14.76 -1.86
N ASP A 119 18.50 -15.47 -2.88
CA ASP A 119 18.37 -15.01 -4.27
C ASP A 119 16.94 -14.53 -4.59
N SER A 120 16.15 -14.20 -3.59
CA SER A 120 14.80 -13.65 -3.78
C SER A 120 14.88 -12.32 -4.55
N PRO A 121 14.14 -12.19 -5.67
CA PRO A 121 14.11 -10.95 -6.45
C PRO A 121 13.34 -9.81 -5.77
N VAL A 122 12.67 -10.07 -4.64
CA VAL A 122 11.82 -9.09 -3.95
C VAL A 122 12.69 -8.11 -3.16
N SER A 123 12.68 -6.84 -3.55
CA SER A 123 13.52 -5.79 -2.96
C SER A 123 13.29 -5.56 -1.46
N PHE A 124 12.15 -5.98 -0.92
CA PHE A 124 11.75 -5.81 0.48
C PHE A 124 11.58 -7.15 1.23
N ALA A 125 12.11 -8.26 0.69
CA ALA A 125 11.95 -9.59 1.31
C ALA A 125 12.38 -9.62 2.79
N GLU A 126 13.45 -8.93 3.16
CA GLU A 126 13.89 -8.84 4.54
C GLU A 126 12.90 -8.03 5.41
N ALA A 127 12.34 -6.94 4.90
CA ALA A 127 11.35 -6.14 5.61
C ALA A 127 10.02 -6.89 5.81
N ASP A 128 9.60 -7.67 4.80
CA ASP A 128 8.31 -8.37 4.82
C ASP A 128 8.38 -9.72 5.53
N TYR A 129 9.47 -10.46 5.41
CA TYR A 129 9.61 -11.85 5.88
C TYR A 129 10.80 -12.09 6.81
N GLY A 130 11.69 -11.11 6.99
CA GLY A 130 12.90 -11.25 7.81
C GLY A 130 12.62 -11.61 9.26
N TYR A 131 11.42 -11.33 9.77
CA TYR A 131 11.01 -11.71 11.12
C TYR A 131 10.82 -13.23 11.29
N ILE A 132 10.53 -13.99 10.22
CA ILE A 132 10.35 -15.43 10.26
C ILE A 132 11.72 -16.11 10.22
N ASN A 133 11.98 -17.00 11.15
CA ASN A 133 13.16 -17.89 11.12
C ASN A 133 12.88 -19.08 10.19
N HIS A 134 11.89 -19.89 10.56
CA HIS A 134 11.46 -21.07 9.78
C HIS A 134 10.03 -21.46 10.17
N ALA A 135 9.48 -22.42 9.45
CA ALA A 135 8.21 -23.06 9.78
C ALA A 135 8.47 -24.53 10.18
N GLU A 136 7.71 -25.03 11.15
CA GLU A 136 7.74 -26.42 11.61
C GLU A 136 6.37 -27.07 11.39
N LYS A 137 6.36 -28.30 10.90
CA LYS A 137 5.18 -29.13 10.80
C LYS A 137 4.93 -29.85 12.13
N VAL A 138 3.81 -29.56 12.78
CA VAL A 138 3.35 -30.31 13.96
C VAL A 138 2.60 -31.57 13.51
N ASP A 139 1.66 -31.37 12.59
CA ASP A 139 0.93 -32.43 11.88
C ASP A 139 0.48 -31.90 10.51
N ALA A 140 -0.35 -32.64 9.76
CA ALA A 140 -0.79 -32.24 8.43
C ALA A 140 -1.58 -30.91 8.42
N MET A 141 -2.23 -30.55 9.52
CA MET A 141 -3.11 -29.37 9.63
C MET A 141 -2.68 -28.39 10.71
N THR A 142 -1.46 -28.55 11.25
CA THR A 142 -0.92 -27.66 12.29
C THR A 142 0.54 -27.30 11.98
N VAL A 143 0.83 -26.01 11.94
CA VAL A 143 2.19 -25.50 11.73
C VAL A 143 2.59 -24.53 12.83
N ARG A 144 3.88 -24.43 13.08
CA ARG A 144 4.48 -23.39 13.91
C ARG A 144 5.36 -22.49 13.04
N LEU A 145 5.14 -21.20 13.14
CA LEU A 145 6.08 -20.20 12.65
C LEU A 145 6.99 -19.81 13.81
N VAL A 146 8.27 -20.17 13.67
CA VAL A 146 9.32 -19.78 14.62
C VAL A 146 9.92 -18.48 14.13
N LEU A 147 9.98 -17.47 15.00
CA LEU A 147 10.43 -16.13 14.68
C LEU A 147 11.87 -15.88 15.16
N ASN A 148 12.59 -14.99 14.49
CA ASN A 148 13.95 -14.62 14.87
C ASN A 148 14.03 -13.92 16.23
N ALA A 149 12.98 -13.14 16.57
CA ALA A 149 12.79 -12.43 17.81
C ALA A 149 11.29 -12.34 18.11
N PRO A 150 10.89 -12.00 19.34
CA PRO A 150 9.50 -11.68 19.64
C PRO A 150 9.00 -10.64 18.66
N THR A 151 7.93 -10.94 17.93
CA THR A 151 7.37 -10.07 16.87
C THR A 151 5.85 -10.02 17.02
N PRO A 152 5.32 -9.20 17.93
CA PRO A 152 3.88 -9.11 18.17
C PRO A 152 3.05 -8.76 16.94
N SER A 153 3.64 -8.05 15.96
CA SER A 153 3.00 -7.70 14.68
C SER A 153 2.93 -8.87 13.68
N ALA A 154 3.43 -10.07 14.01
CA ALA A 154 3.46 -11.20 13.08
C ALA A 154 2.06 -11.58 12.58
N VAL A 155 1.06 -11.63 13.48
CA VAL A 155 -0.35 -11.94 13.11
C VAL A 155 -0.88 -10.92 12.09
N ASP A 156 -0.57 -9.66 12.29
CA ASP A 156 -0.99 -8.59 11.40
C ASP A 156 -0.33 -8.71 10.01
N ARG A 157 0.97 -9.02 9.96
CA ARG A 157 1.72 -9.26 8.71
C ARG A 157 1.19 -10.44 7.92
N LEU A 158 0.75 -11.52 8.59
CA LEU A 158 0.18 -12.71 7.93
C LEU A 158 -1.14 -12.44 7.21
N THR A 159 -1.75 -11.26 7.35
CA THR A 159 -2.94 -10.86 6.59
C THR A 159 -2.61 -10.27 5.22
N GLN A 160 -1.34 -9.93 4.93
CA GLN A 160 -0.99 -9.11 3.78
C GLN A 160 0.05 -9.72 2.83
N THR A 161 1.03 -10.44 3.34
CA THR A 161 2.26 -10.67 2.58
C THR A 161 2.60 -12.13 2.30
N LEU A 162 2.21 -13.08 3.13
CA LEU A 162 2.58 -14.49 2.99
C LEU A 162 1.50 -15.26 2.20
N PHE A 163 1.51 -15.13 0.87
CA PHE A 163 0.63 -15.88 -0.03
C PHE A 163 1.10 -17.32 -0.15
N ILE A 164 0.23 -18.28 0.14
CA ILE A 164 0.60 -19.70 0.17
C ILE A 164 0.71 -20.27 -1.23
N LEU A 165 1.84 -20.91 -1.51
CA LEU A 165 2.16 -21.55 -2.76
C LEU A 165 1.88 -23.06 -2.70
N PRO A 166 1.32 -23.66 -3.77
CA PRO A 166 1.22 -25.13 -3.88
C PRO A 166 2.62 -25.72 -4.08
N HIS A 167 3.16 -26.41 -3.08
CA HIS A 167 4.55 -26.87 -3.07
C HIS A 167 4.92 -27.72 -4.31
N GLY A 168 4.06 -28.68 -4.68
CA GLY A 168 4.31 -29.57 -5.82
C GLY A 168 4.23 -28.86 -7.18
N ALA A 169 3.16 -28.05 -7.39
CA ALA A 169 2.97 -27.34 -8.64
C ALA A 169 4.02 -26.24 -8.84
N TYR A 170 4.32 -25.47 -7.79
CA TYR A 170 5.33 -24.41 -7.90
C TYR A 170 6.74 -24.95 -8.13
N ALA A 171 7.12 -26.05 -7.46
CA ALA A 171 8.42 -26.70 -7.68
C ALA A 171 8.57 -27.22 -9.10
N THR A 172 7.47 -27.72 -9.70
CA THR A 172 7.47 -28.27 -11.07
C THR A 172 7.49 -27.16 -12.13
N LEU A 173 6.68 -26.11 -11.96
CA LEU A 173 6.54 -25.04 -12.96
C LEU A 173 7.69 -24.02 -12.88
N GLY A 174 8.20 -23.75 -11.70
CA GLY A 174 9.11 -22.65 -11.42
C GLY A 174 8.42 -21.27 -11.47
N ALA A 175 9.09 -20.26 -10.93
CA ALA A 175 8.53 -18.91 -10.72
C ALA A 175 7.98 -18.26 -12.01
N GLN A 176 8.69 -18.40 -13.14
CA GLN A 176 8.29 -17.75 -14.39
C GLN A 176 6.99 -18.34 -14.97
N ALA A 177 6.87 -19.66 -15.04
CA ALA A 177 5.66 -20.30 -15.55
C ALA A 177 4.50 -20.16 -14.58
N PHE A 178 4.76 -20.30 -13.27
CA PHE A 178 3.78 -20.07 -12.23
C PHE A 178 3.22 -18.64 -12.28
N GLY A 179 4.08 -17.63 -12.45
CA GLY A 179 3.65 -16.24 -12.55
C GLY A 179 2.75 -15.91 -13.75
N ARG A 180 2.71 -16.80 -14.76
CA ARG A 180 1.78 -16.67 -15.90
C ARG A 180 0.46 -17.42 -15.71
N ALA A 181 0.47 -18.48 -14.93
CA ALA A 181 -0.69 -19.31 -14.65
C ALA A 181 -0.64 -19.82 -13.19
N PRO A 182 -0.77 -18.89 -12.22
CA PRO A 182 -0.70 -19.29 -10.82
C PRO A 182 -1.87 -20.19 -10.45
N ILE A 183 -1.56 -21.17 -9.61
CA ILE A 183 -2.49 -22.10 -8.99
C ILE A 183 -2.57 -21.75 -7.52
N GLY A 184 -3.73 -21.26 -7.07
CA GLY A 184 -3.95 -20.84 -5.68
C GLY A 184 -5.13 -21.54 -5.07
N THR A 185 -5.43 -21.17 -3.82
CA THR A 185 -6.62 -21.59 -3.07
C THR A 185 -7.76 -20.60 -3.19
N GLY A 186 -7.49 -19.41 -3.78
CA GLY A 186 -8.38 -18.27 -3.80
C GLY A 186 -9.64 -18.44 -4.64
N PRO A 187 -10.57 -17.48 -4.51
CA PRO A 187 -11.91 -17.53 -5.11
C PRO A 187 -11.94 -17.45 -6.65
N TYR A 188 -10.85 -17.00 -7.27
CA TYR A 188 -10.73 -16.90 -8.73
C TYR A 188 -9.48 -17.59 -9.23
N ARG A 189 -9.60 -18.17 -10.44
CA ARG A 189 -8.48 -18.75 -11.20
C ARG A 189 -8.19 -17.89 -12.44
N VAL A 190 -6.95 -17.90 -12.88
CA VAL A 190 -6.53 -17.25 -14.11
C VAL A 190 -7.04 -18.04 -15.30
N ALA A 191 -7.88 -17.43 -16.13
CA ALA A 191 -8.37 -18.01 -17.38
C ALA A 191 -7.55 -17.55 -18.59
N VAL A 192 -7.12 -16.28 -18.58
CA VAL A 192 -6.27 -15.69 -19.64
C VAL A 192 -5.26 -14.78 -18.98
N PHE A 193 -3.99 -14.90 -19.36
CA PHE A 193 -2.95 -13.95 -18.99
C PHE A 193 -2.05 -13.63 -20.19
N GLU A 194 -2.24 -12.47 -20.77
CA GLU A 194 -1.40 -11.86 -21.79
C GLU A 194 -0.70 -10.65 -21.14
N ALA A 195 0.55 -10.83 -20.72
CA ALA A 195 1.29 -9.81 -19.95
C ALA A 195 1.23 -8.43 -20.64
N GLY A 196 0.94 -7.40 -19.86
CA GLY A 196 0.79 -6.02 -20.32
C GLY A 196 -0.48 -5.74 -21.12
N ARG A 197 -1.30 -6.72 -21.47
CA ARG A 197 -2.44 -6.54 -22.36
C ARG A 197 -3.78 -6.94 -21.78
N LYS A 198 -3.91 -8.18 -21.30
CA LYS A 198 -5.20 -8.71 -20.85
C LYS A 198 -5.01 -9.78 -19.78
N LEU A 199 -5.77 -9.67 -18.71
CA LEU A 199 -5.88 -10.69 -17.69
C LEU A 199 -7.37 -10.94 -17.44
N VAL A 200 -7.77 -12.20 -17.42
CA VAL A 200 -9.15 -12.61 -17.11
C VAL A 200 -9.11 -13.64 -16.00
N LEU A 201 -9.84 -13.35 -14.94
CA LEU A 201 -10.08 -14.26 -13.82
C LEU A 201 -11.50 -14.80 -13.93
N THR A 202 -11.68 -16.09 -13.65
CA THR A 202 -13.01 -16.74 -13.58
C THR A 202 -13.21 -17.33 -12.19
N ARG A 203 -14.44 -17.30 -11.71
CA ARG A 203 -14.80 -17.84 -10.38
C ARG A 203 -14.40 -19.31 -10.27
N TYR A 204 -13.77 -19.65 -9.16
CA TYR A 204 -13.43 -21.04 -8.84
C TYR A 204 -14.58 -21.71 -8.08
N GLY A 205 -15.22 -22.70 -8.72
CA GLY A 205 -16.38 -23.39 -8.13
C GLY A 205 -16.06 -24.23 -6.91
N GLY A 206 -14.79 -24.67 -6.74
CA GLY A 206 -14.29 -25.42 -5.59
C GLY A 206 -13.81 -24.58 -4.42
N TYR A 207 -14.04 -23.25 -4.44
CA TYR A 207 -13.60 -22.37 -3.39
C TYR A 207 -14.19 -22.74 -2.02
N HIS A 208 -13.33 -22.85 -1.00
CA HIS A 208 -13.69 -23.31 0.35
C HIS A 208 -14.64 -22.37 1.11
N ALA A 209 -14.90 -21.18 0.57
CA ALA A 209 -15.67 -20.09 1.16
C ALA A 209 -15.10 -19.60 2.51
N ALA A 210 -14.40 -18.48 2.49
CA ALA A 210 -13.97 -17.77 3.68
C ALA A 210 -15.18 -17.20 4.47
N ASP A 211 -14.94 -16.63 5.65
CA ASP A 211 -15.99 -16.07 6.50
C ASP A 211 -16.78 -14.94 5.83
N TRP A 212 -16.21 -14.26 4.83
CA TRP A 212 -16.88 -13.25 4.00
C TRP A 212 -17.78 -13.86 2.89
N GLY A 213 -17.85 -15.20 2.76
CA GLY A 213 -18.72 -15.91 1.85
C GLY A 213 -18.10 -16.28 0.51
N LYS A 214 -18.96 -16.59 -0.47
CA LYS A 214 -18.56 -16.94 -1.83
C LYS A 214 -18.46 -15.70 -2.71
N PRO A 215 -17.52 -15.68 -3.69
CA PRO A 215 -17.42 -14.57 -4.64
C PRO A 215 -18.70 -14.45 -5.47
N ARG A 216 -19.17 -13.22 -5.65
CA ARG A 216 -20.43 -12.92 -6.35
C ARG A 216 -20.25 -12.73 -7.86
N LEU A 217 -19.09 -12.25 -8.30
CA LEU A 217 -18.79 -12.06 -9.71
C LEU A 217 -18.37 -13.38 -10.36
N ASP A 218 -18.78 -13.62 -11.60
CA ASP A 218 -18.37 -14.81 -12.38
C ASP A 218 -17.03 -14.58 -13.09
N THR A 219 -16.79 -13.35 -13.53
CA THR A 219 -15.59 -12.98 -14.29
C THR A 219 -15.07 -11.61 -13.87
N ILE A 220 -13.76 -11.48 -13.75
CA ILE A 220 -13.06 -10.21 -13.57
C ILE A 220 -12.08 -10.06 -14.73
N SER A 221 -12.26 -9.03 -15.55
CA SER A 221 -11.32 -8.65 -16.60
C SER A 221 -10.45 -7.50 -16.10
N VAL A 222 -9.15 -7.63 -16.18
CA VAL A 222 -8.19 -6.57 -15.84
C VAL A 222 -7.59 -6.02 -17.12
N ILE A 223 -7.62 -4.70 -17.28
CA ILE A 223 -7.06 -4.00 -18.44
C ILE A 223 -6.15 -2.86 -18.01
N THR A 224 -5.13 -2.58 -18.80
CA THR A 224 -4.21 -1.47 -18.55
C THR A 224 -4.63 -0.24 -19.34
N ILE A 225 -4.81 0.87 -18.66
CA ILE A 225 -5.14 2.19 -19.22
C ILE A 225 -4.21 3.20 -18.54
N PRO A 226 -3.02 3.48 -19.10
CA PRO A 226 -2.01 4.32 -18.46
C PRO A 226 -2.45 5.77 -18.24
N ASP A 227 -3.25 6.31 -19.16
CA ASP A 227 -3.69 7.70 -19.11
C ASP A 227 -4.90 7.88 -18.18
N PRO A 228 -4.82 8.73 -17.13
CA PRO A 228 -5.89 8.95 -16.18
C PRO A 228 -7.18 9.53 -16.80
N GLN A 229 -7.08 10.38 -17.83
CA GLN A 229 -8.23 10.96 -18.48
C GLN A 229 -9.00 9.91 -19.31
N THR A 230 -8.25 9.01 -19.94
CA THR A 230 -8.83 7.85 -20.63
C THR A 230 -9.54 6.93 -19.64
N GLN A 231 -9.00 6.71 -18.43
CA GLN A 231 -9.68 5.92 -17.38
C GLN A 231 -11.03 6.52 -17.02
N VAL A 232 -11.10 7.85 -16.78
CA VAL A 232 -12.35 8.57 -16.50
C VAL A 232 -13.35 8.37 -17.64
N ALA A 233 -12.92 8.55 -18.89
CA ALA A 233 -13.77 8.39 -20.06
C ALA A 233 -14.31 6.96 -20.20
N GLU A 234 -13.47 5.94 -20.00
CA GLU A 234 -13.87 4.52 -20.13
C GLU A 234 -14.82 4.09 -18.99
N LEU A 235 -14.62 4.57 -17.76
CA LEU A 235 -15.55 4.36 -16.65
C LEU A 235 -16.91 5.02 -16.91
N THR A 236 -16.91 6.26 -17.37
CA THR A 236 -18.15 7.02 -17.67
C THR A 236 -18.94 6.37 -18.81
N ARG A 237 -18.26 5.81 -19.82
CA ARG A 237 -18.87 5.08 -20.95
C ARG A 237 -19.28 3.65 -20.60
N GLY A 238 -18.94 3.15 -19.40
CA GLY A 238 -19.25 1.79 -18.93
C GLY A 238 -18.43 0.69 -19.62
N ARG A 239 -17.25 0.98 -20.16
CA ARG A 239 -16.29 -0.02 -20.64
C ARG A 239 -15.37 -0.51 -19.53
N VAL A 240 -15.22 0.27 -18.48
CA VAL A 240 -14.60 -0.06 -17.20
C VAL A 240 -15.65 0.06 -16.12
N ASP A 241 -15.63 -0.83 -15.15
CA ASP A 241 -16.58 -0.85 -14.05
C ASP A 241 -15.97 -0.38 -12.74
N PHE A 242 -14.65 -0.49 -12.61
CA PHE A 242 -13.94 -0.19 -11.36
C PHE A 242 -12.54 0.37 -11.64
N LEU A 243 -12.21 1.47 -10.96
CA LEU A 243 -10.89 2.10 -10.91
C LEU A 243 -10.42 2.17 -9.46
N TRP A 244 -9.14 1.91 -9.25
CA TRP A 244 -8.48 1.98 -7.96
C TRP A 244 -7.41 3.06 -7.95
N ASN A 245 -7.27 3.75 -6.81
CA ASN A 245 -6.26 4.78 -6.57
C ASN A 245 -6.31 5.93 -7.59
N ILE A 246 -7.53 6.40 -7.86
CA ILE A 246 -7.74 7.58 -8.71
C ILE A 246 -7.29 8.84 -7.99
N ASN A 247 -6.74 9.79 -8.74
CA ASN A 247 -6.27 11.05 -8.17
C ASN A 247 -7.41 12.06 -7.92
N PRO A 248 -7.17 13.16 -7.17
CA PRO A 248 -8.21 14.15 -6.86
C PRO A 248 -8.89 14.77 -8.08
N ASP A 249 -8.16 15.01 -9.18
CA ASP A 249 -8.73 15.53 -10.42
C ASP A 249 -9.72 14.55 -11.04
N GLN A 250 -9.38 13.24 -11.04
CA GLN A 250 -10.29 12.19 -11.51
C GLN A 250 -11.52 12.09 -10.61
N VAL A 251 -11.35 12.20 -9.28
CA VAL A 251 -12.49 12.24 -8.33
C VAL A 251 -13.41 13.41 -8.68
N GLN A 252 -12.88 14.59 -8.87
CA GLN A 252 -13.65 15.80 -9.21
C GLN A 252 -14.40 15.63 -10.54
N GLN A 253 -13.77 15.07 -11.56
CA GLN A 253 -14.39 14.84 -12.87
C GLN A 253 -15.51 13.79 -12.83
N LEU A 254 -15.40 12.79 -11.95
CA LEU A 254 -16.39 11.72 -11.79
C LEU A 254 -17.55 12.14 -10.87
N GLN A 255 -17.38 13.19 -10.06
CA GLN A 255 -18.45 13.72 -9.21
C GLN A 255 -19.61 14.23 -10.06
N GLY A 256 -20.79 13.65 -9.85
CA GLY A 256 -22.01 13.98 -10.61
C GLY A 256 -22.12 13.29 -11.99
N ALA A 257 -21.16 12.50 -12.41
CA ALA A 257 -21.25 11.70 -13.62
C ALA A 257 -22.34 10.63 -13.49
N ALA A 258 -23.26 10.55 -14.47
CA ALA A 258 -24.37 9.61 -14.42
C ALA A 258 -23.91 8.14 -14.41
N GLY A 259 -24.46 7.34 -13.49
CA GLY A 259 -24.18 5.92 -13.37
C GLY A 259 -22.78 5.57 -12.82
N VAL A 260 -22.09 6.55 -12.22
CA VAL A 260 -20.77 6.39 -11.61
C VAL A 260 -20.79 6.92 -10.19
N LYS A 261 -20.03 6.29 -9.29
CA LYS A 261 -19.77 6.72 -7.92
C LYS A 261 -18.28 6.85 -7.68
N THR A 262 -17.92 7.75 -6.80
CA THR A 262 -16.59 7.80 -6.17
C THR A 262 -16.73 7.46 -4.69
N ALA A 263 -15.70 6.88 -4.13
CA ALA A 263 -15.60 6.67 -2.70
C ALA A 263 -14.14 6.79 -2.27
N THR A 264 -13.92 7.23 -1.04
CA THR A 264 -12.61 7.25 -0.40
C THR A 264 -12.55 6.16 0.67
N GLY A 265 -11.48 5.40 0.66
CA GLY A 265 -11.18 4.40 1.68
C GLY A 265 -10.01 4.84 2.56
N GLY A 266 -9.83 4.13 3.66
CA GLY A 266 -8.65 4.31 4.50
C GLY A 266 -7.37 3.85 3.81
N SER A 267 -6.26 4.13 4.44
CA SER A 267 -4.96 3.53 4.16
C SER A 267 -4.20 3.43 5.48
N THR A 268 -3.04 2.81 5.47
CA THR A 268 -2.03 2.91 6.54
C THR A 268 -0.85 3.76 6.08
N SER A 269 -1.03 4.50 4.98
CA SER A 269 0.02 5.30 4.36
C SER A 269 0.10 6.68 4.97
N VAL A 270 1.32 7.16 5.10
CA VAL A 270 1.64 8.51 5.58
C VAL A 270 2.70 9.14 4.71
N ASP A 271 2.60 10.45 4.54
CA ASP A 271 3.67 11.25 3.97
C ASP A 271 4.38 12.02 5.08
N PHE A 272 5.70 12.04 5.03
CA PHE A 272 6.53 12.84 5.90
C PHE A 272 7.75 13.40 5.15
N LEU A 273 8.29 14.51 5.64
CA LEU A 273 9.56 15.05 5.17
C LEU A 273 10.66 14.55 6.12
N SER A 274 11.56 13.70 5.60
CA SER A 274 12.76 13.27 6.30
C SER A 274 13.83 14.36 6.19
N LEU A 275 14.50 14.68 7.30
CA LEU A 275 15.55 15.67 7.40
C LEU A 275 16.85 15.00 7.87
N ASP A 276 17.98 15.34 7.27
CA ASP A 276 19.27 14.71 7.59
C ASP A 276 19.88 15.30 8.86
N ALA A 277 19.24 15.07 9.98
CA ALA A 277 19.69 15.51 11.30
C ALA A 277 21.04 14.90 11.71
N ALA A 278 21.33 13.68 11.23
CA ALA A 278 22.58 12.97 11.54
C ALA A 278 23.77 13.36 10.65
N GLY A 279 23.56 14.16 9.57
CA GLY A 279 24.63 14.53 8.66
C GLY A 279 25.13 13.39 7.77
N ARG A 280 24.26 12.44 7.40
CA ARG A 280 24.60 11.30 6.52
C ARG A 280 25.00 11.72 5.13
N SER A 281 24.40 12.80 4.62
CA SER A 281 24.73 13.41 3.33
C SER A 281 25.96 14.33 3.38
N GLY A 282 26.64 14.41 4.52
CA GLY A 282 27.70 15.36 4.84
C GLY A 282 27.20 16.49 5.75
N ALA A 283 28.05 17.47 6.01
CA ALA A 283 27.67 18.66 6.78
C ALA A 283 26.57 19.44 6.04
N ASN A 284 25.45 19.66 6.70
CA ASN A 284 24.28 20.28 6.08
C ASN A 284 23.44 21.05 7.13
N PRO A 285 22.56 22.00 6.68
CA PRO A 285 21.76 22.82 7.59
C PRO A 285 20.76 22.04 8.44
N MET A 286 20.37 20.82 8.04
CA MET A 286 19.42 19.99 8.81
C MET A 286 19.99 19.50 10.15
N GLN A 287 21.30 19.58 10.36
CA GLN A 287 21.92 19.27 11.67
C GLN A 287 21.58 20.32 12.74
N ASP A 288 21.20 21.54 12.35
CA ASP A 288 20.74 22.59 13.27
C ASP A 288 19.24 22.37 13.64
N LYS A 289 18.96 22.14 14.92
CA LYS A 289 17.60 21.94 15.41
C LYS A 289 16.67 23.13 15.12
N ASN A 290 17.17 24.36 15.20
CA ASN A 290 16.35 25.55 14.92
C ASN A 290 15.94 25.60 13.44
N VAL A 291 16.80 25.14 12.52
CA VAL A 291 16.45 24.98 11.10
C VAL A 291 15.34 23.96 10.94
N ARG A 292 15.43 22.79 11.57
CA ARG A 292 14.39 21.74 11.47
C ARG A 292 13.05 22.21 12.04
N LEU A 293 13.06 22.87 13.21
CA LEU A 293 11.88 23.48 13.81
C LEU A 293 11.28 24.60 12.96
N ALA A 294 12.13 25.42 12.29
CA ALA A 294 11.68 26.43 11.36
C ALA A 294 10.97 25.81 10.15
N ILE A 295 11.55 24.76 9.56
CA ILE A 295 10.94 24.02 8.45
C ILE A 295 9.59 23.43 8.89
N ALA A 296 9.52 22.78 10.05
CA ALA A 296 8.28 22.20 10.58
C ALA A 296 7.17 23.23 10.79
N SER A 297 7.54 24.47 11.22
CA SER A 297 6.58 25.56 11.43
C SER A 297 6.24 26.33 10.14
N ALA A 298 7.04 26.22 9.08
CA ALA A 298 6.82 26.93 7.82
C ALA A 298 5.90 26.18 6.85
N ILE A 299 5.74 24.86 6.99
CA ILE A 299 4.96 24.04 6.05
C ILE A 299 3.47 24.11 6.42
N ASN A 300 2.64 24.55 5.46
CA ASN A 300 1.19 24.56 5.60
C ASN A 300 0.59 23.18 5.33
N ARG A 301 0.76 22.27 6.31
CA ARG A 301 0.31 20.86 6.22
C ARG A 301 -1.21 20.73 5.97
N GLN A 302 -2.01 21.68 6.47
CA GLN A 302 -3.46 21.68 6.25
C GLN A 302 -3.80 21.92 4.78
N ALA A 303 -3.15 22.88 4.14
CA ALA A 303 -3.32 23.13 2.71
C ALA A 303 -2.83 21.95 1.87
N LEU A 304 -1.67 21.36 2.21
CA LEU A 304 -1.15 20.18 1.55
C LEU A 304 -2.16 19.01 1.58
N SER A 305 -2.70 18.69 2.77
CA SER A 305 -3.65 17.61 2.94
C SER A 305 -4.92 17.82 2.11
N GLN A 306 -5.48 19.03 2.16
CA GLN A 306 -6.74 19.36 1.46
C GLN A 306 -6.59 19.38 -0.06
N VAL A 307 -5.48 19.96 -0.57
CA VAL A 307 -5.29 20.15 -2.02
C VAL A 307 -4.79 18.88 -2.70
N LEU A 308 -3.84 18.16 -2.07
CA LEU A 308 -3.16 17.03 -2.73
C LEU A 308 -3.79 15.68 -2.43
N GLN A 309 -4.51 15.52 -1.32
CA GLN A 309 -5.14 14.26 -0.95
C GLN A 309 -6.68 14.33 -0.97
N GLY A 310 -7.26 15.50 -0.71
CA GLY A 310 -8.70 15.68 -0.68
C GLY A 310 -9.36 15.14 0.59
N GLU A 311 -10.64 14.79 0.48
CA GLU A 311 -11.46 14.33 1.59
C GLU A 311 -10.95 13.01 2.20
N GLY A 312 -10.88 12.96 3.53
CA GLY A 312 -10.46 11.79 4.30
C GLY A 312 -8.99 11.79 4.74
N SER A 313 -8.13 12.61 4.12
CA SER A 313 -6.78 12.85 4.61
C SER A 313 -6.79 13.72 5.86
N VAL A 314 -5.89 13.44 6.78
CA VAL A 314 -5.71 14.23 8.00
C VAL A 314 -4.24 14.59 8.20
N VAL A 315 -4.00 15.80 8.70
CA VAL A 315 -2.67 16.22 9.15
C VAL A 315 -2.25 15.35 10.33
N ILE A 316 -1.01 14.89 10.31
CA ILE A 316 -0.44 14.08 11.38
C ILE A 316 0.68 14.83 12.11
N ASP A 317 0.83 14.58 13.41
CA ASP A 317 1.88 15.19 14.23
C ASP A 317 2.98 14.19 14.63
N ALA A 318 2.72 12.88 14.45
CA ALA A 318 3.72 11.83 14.56
C ALA A 318 3.95 11.17 13.19
N ALA A 319 5.16 10.68 12.92
CA ALA A 319 5.50 10.01 11.66
C ALA A 319 4.94 8.58 11.60
N CYS A 320 3.63 8.43 11.85
CA CYS A 320 2.91 7.15 11.83
C CYS A 320 1.43 7.40 11.50
N HIS A 321 0.75 6.38 10.99
CA HIS A 321 -0.68 6.50 10.73
C HIS A 321 -1.48 6.35 12.05
N PRO A 322 -2.45 7.26 12.35
CA PRO A 322 -3.17 7.25 13.64
C PRO A 322 -3.89 5.94 13.98
N LYS A 323 -4.23 5.12 12.98
CA LYS A 323 -4.86 3.82 13.18
C LYS A 323 -3.87 2.69 13.49
N GLN A 324 -2.56 2.93 13.38
CA GLN A 324 -1.56 1.92 13.68
C GLN A 324 -1.36 1.81 15.19
N PHE A 325 -1.30 0.58 15.68
CA PHE A 325 -0.84 0.32 17.05
C PHE A 325 0.55 0.90 17.25
N GLY A 326 0.77 1.55 18.38
CA GLY A 326 2.05 2.20 18.69
C GLY A 326 2.13 3.65 18.21
N CYS A 327 1.25 4.11 17.29
CA CYS A 327 1.20 5.52 16.93
C CYS A 327 0.63 6.34 18.09
N SER A 328 1.32 7.43 18.43
CA SER A 328 0.89 8.34 19.52
C SER A 328 0.60 9.73 18.96
N ALA A 329 -0.58 10.27 19.28
CA ALA A 329 -0.92 11.66 19.01
C ALA A 329 -0.44 12.61 20.12
N GLU A 330 0.10 12.09 21.23
CA GLU A 330 0.61 12.85 22.36
C GLU A 330 2.07 13.26 22.14
N VAL A 331 2.30 14.05 21.11
CA VAL A 331 3.60 14.57 20.68
C VAL A 331 3.56 16.09 20.60
N GLU A 332 4.72 16.73 20.54
CA GLU A 332 4.80 18.17 20.28
C GLU A 332 4.24 18.49 18.89
N LYS A 333 3.37 19.50 18.82
CA LYS A 333 2.73 19.91 17.57
C LYS A 333 3.38 21.17 17.02
N HIS A 334 3.79 21.11 15.76
CA HIS A 334 4.34 22.24 15.03
C HIS A 334 3.24 22.85 14.15
N ALA A 335 2.51 23.81 14.71
CA ALA A 335 1.51 24.54 13.94
C ALA A 335 2.19 25.40 12.85
N TYR A 336 1.46 25.61 11.74
CA TYR A 336 1.88 26.56 10.71
C TYR A 336 1.97 27.97 11.29
N ASP A 337 3.19 28.49 11.36
CA ASP A 337 3.49 29.82 11.92
C ASP A 337 4.77 30.37 11.28
N ILE A 338 4.61 31.19 10.26
CA ILE A 338 5.72 31.82 9.54
C ILE A 338 6.50 32.80 10.41
N ALA A 339 5.86 33.48 11.37
CA ALA A 339 6.56 34.41 12.27
C ALA A 339 7.51 33.63 13.20
N LYS A 340 7.04 32.54 13.79
CA LYS A 340 7.85 31.61 14.59
C LYS A 340 8.99 31.01 13.74
N ALA A 341 8.68 30.55 12.52
CA ALA A 341 9.67 29.97 11.63
C ALA A 341 10.80 30.96 11.28
N LYS A 342 10.46 32.20 10.95
CA LYS A 342 11.46 33.28 10.71
C LYS A 342 12.29 33.59 11.97
N ALA A 343 11.69 33.58 13.15
CA ALA A 343 12.43 33.78 14.41
C ALA A 343 13.42 32.64 14.68
N LEU A 344 13.04 31.39 14.40
CA LEU A 344 13.91 30.24 14.53
C LEU A 344 15.08 30.27 13.52
N MET A 345 14.82 30.66 12.28
CA MET A 345 15.90 30.86 11.29
C MET A 345 16.93 31.91 11.76
N LYS A 346 16.47 33.02 12.34
CA LYS A 346 17.37 34.05 12.90
C LYS A 346 18.23 33.54 14.06
N GLN A 347 17.74 32.54 14.80
CA GLN A 347 18.46 31.92 15.94
C GLN A 347 19.33 30.74 15.51
N SER A 348 19.23 30.31 14.25
CA SER A 348 20.03 29.21 13.69
C SER A 348 21.39 29.68 13.18
N GLY A 349 22.23 28.74 12.78
CA GLY A 349 23.47 29.03 12.07
C GLY A 349 23.26 29.56 10.63
N TYR A 350 22.00 29.76 10.20
CA TYR A 350 21.64 30.10 8.81
C TYR A 350 20.62 31.26 8.74
N PRO A 351 20.86 32.41 9.39
CA PRO A 351 19.88 33.50 9.51
C PRO A 351 19.45 34.11 8.15
N ASP A 352 20.31 34.00 7.13
CA ASP A 352 20.06 34.53 5.78
C ASP A 352 19.47 33.47 4.82
N GLY A 353 19.17 32.26 5.35
CA GLY A 353 18.71 31.13 4.57
C GLY A 353 19.81 30.39 3.82
N PHE A 354 19.43 29.42 3.01
CA PHE A 354 20.33 28.56 2.24
C PHE A 354 19.62 27.94 1.03
N SER A 355 20.36 27.23 0.19
CA SER A 355 19.78 26.41 -0.89
C SER A 355 19.58 24.98 -0.42
N LEU A 356 18.42 24.36 -0.74
CA LEU A 356 18.06 23.01 -0.33
C LEU A 356 17.47 22.22 -1.51
N ASP A 357 18.05 21.07 -1.80
CA ASP A 357 17.43 20.08 -2.70
C ASP A 357 16.53 19.14 -1.87
N ILE A 358 15.26 19.05 -2.26
CA ILE A 358 14.28 18.13 -1.64
C ILE A 358 14.09 16.95 -2.58
N GLY A 359 14.57 15.78 -2.18
CA GLY A 359 14.42 14.54 -2.91
C GLY A 359 12.96 14.09 -2.95
N ALA A 360 12.49 13.66 -4.11
CA ALA A 360 11.18 13.04 -4.27
C ALA A 360 11.21 12.06 -5.44
N PHE A 361 10.34 11.05 -5.41
CA PHE A 361 9.99 10.31 -6.62
C PHE A 361 8.61 10.77 -7.13
N THR A 362 8.20 10.27 -8.29
CA THR A 362 7.04 10.80 -9.05
C THR A 362 5.82 11.10 -8.18
N ASP A 363 5.41 10.18 -7.30
CA ASP A 363 4.22 10.37 -6.48
C ASP A 363 4.38 11.42 -5.37
N GLY A 364 5.60 11.67 -4.91
CA GLY A 364 5.95 12.67 -3.91
C GLY A 364 6.26 14.06 -4.49
N GLY A 365 6.36 14.18 -5.83
CA GLY A 365 6.72 15.42 -6.52
C GLY A 365 5.83 16.62 -6.16
N PRO A 366 4.50 16.53 -6.28
CA PRO A 366 3.58 17.62 -5.94
C PRO A 366 3.71 18.09 -4.48
N VAL A 367 3.94 17.17 -3.55
CA VAL A 367 4.17 17.48 -2.13
C VAL A 367 5.48 18.25 -1.97
N ALA A 368 6.55 17.81 -2.63
CA ALA A 368 7.86 18.50 -2.58
C ALA A 368 7.79 19.89 -3.19
N GLU A 369 7.07 20.09 -4.30
CA GLU A 369 6.88 21.40 -4.93
C GLU A 369 6.16 22.39 -4.01
N ALA A 370 5.11 21.94 -3.34
CA ALA A 370 4.39 22.78 -2.40
C ALA A 370 5.25 23.14 -1.17
N ILE A 371 6.03 22.20 -0.63
CA ILE A 371 7.00 22.44 0.45
C ILE A 371 8.05 23.48 0.00
N VAL A 372 8.60 23.36 -1.20
CA VAL A 372 9.54 24.36 -1.75
C VAL A 372 8.92 25.75 -1.78
N GLY A 373 7.61 25.85 -2.12
CA GLY A 373 6.86 27.09 -2.09
C GLY A 373 6.82 27.70 -0.69
N ASP A 374 6.44 26.92 0.31
CA ASP A 374 6.31 27.37 1.71
C ASP A 374 7.66 27.79 2.31
N LEU A 375 8.74 27.07 2.01
CA LEU A 375 10.06 27.32 2.57
C LEU A 375 10.71 28.63 2.07
N ARG A 376 10.27 29.17 0.93
CA ARG A 376 10.71 30.49 0.45
C ARG A 376 10.41 31.63 1.43
N GLU A 377 9.32 31.51 2.15
CA GLU A 377 8.88 32.51 3.15
C GLU A 377 9.89 32.68 4.31
N ILE A 378 10.73 31.68 4.54
CA ILE A 378 11.75 31.68 5.59
C ILE A 378 13.18 31.76 5.06
N GLY A 379 13.35 32.11 3.77
CA GLY A 379 14.67 32.33 3.13
C GLY A 379 15.33 31.05 2.59
N ILE A 380 14.66 29.90 2.64
CA ILE A 380 15.21 28.66 2.08
C ILE A 380 14.87 28.58 0.58
N LYS A 381 15.90 28.53 -0.26
CA LYS A 381 15.78 28.42 -1.72
C LYS A 381 15.71 26.95 -2.11
N GLY A 382 14.49 26.38 -2.01
CA GLY A 382 14.26 24.98 -2.32
C GLY A 382 14.26 24.67 -3.81
N ARG A 383 14.69 23.46 -4.17
CA ARG A 383 14.54 22.85 -5.49
C ARG A 383 14.08 21.41 -5.32
N VAL A 384 13.11 20.96 -6.13
CA VAL A 384 12.72 19.56 -6.17
C VAL A 384 13.74 18.76 -6.98
N ASP A 385 14.30 17.73 -6.37
CA ASP A 385 15.15 16.73 -7.01
C ASP A 385 14.29 15.49 -7.29
N LEU A 386 13.54 15.57 -8.40
CA LEU A 386 12.61 14.51 -8.82
C LEU A 386 13.37 13.37 -9.50
N ARG A 387 13.18 12.15 -9.04
CA ARG A 387 13.88 10.95 -9.52
C ARG A 387 12.91 9.82 -9.83
N GLU A 388 13.36 8.91 -10.69
CA GLU A 388 12.70 7.61 -10.83
C GLU A 388 12.75 6.84 -9.50
N THR A 389 11.70 6.06 -9.19
CA THR A 389 11.52 5.40 -7.89
C THR A 389 12.75 4.57 -7.47
N SER A 390 13.32 3.79 -8.39
CA SER A 390 14.50 2.97 -8.09
C SER A 390 15.76 3.77 -7.77
N ALA A 391 15.96 4.89 -8.45
CA ALA A 391 17.07 5.81 -8.21
C ALA A 391 16.89 6.55 -6.88
N TRP A 392 15.65 7.00 -6.59
CA TRP A 392 15.33 7.62 -5.30
C TRP A 392 15.57 6.65 -4.14
N ILE A 393 15.08 5.40 -4.23
CA ILE A 393 15.30 4.36 -3.20
C ILE A 393 16.78 4.18 -2.95
N LYS A 394 17.57 3.98 -4.01
CA LYS A 394 19.03 3.79 -3.92
C LYS A 394 19.72 4.94 -3.19
N ASP A 395 19.43 6.18 -3.55
CA ASP A 395 20.12 7.34 -3.01
C ASP A 395 19.61 7.74 -1.63
N PHE A 396 18.31 7.58 -1.36
CA PHE A 396 17.74 7.77 -0.02
C PHE A 396 18.37 6.79 0.99
N PHE A 397 18.35 5.50 0.70
CA PHE A 397 18.93 4.51 1.61
C PHE A 397 20.47 4.61 1.71
N ALA A 398 21.14 5.13 0.68
CA ALA A 398 22.57 5.44 0.76
C ALA A 398 22.89 6.69 1.59
N GLY A 399 21.89 7.43 2.09
CA GLY A 399 22.10 8.62 2.92
C GLY A 399 22.56 9.87 2.15
N ARG A 400 22.16 10.02 0.89
CA ARG A 400 22.67 11.10 0.00
C ARG A 400 21.77 12.32 -0.07
N MET A 401 20.67 12.37 0.69
CA MET A 401 19.67 13.44 0.61
C MET A 401 19.67 14.25 1.90
N GLN A 402 19.72 15.57 1.80
CA GLN A 402 19.60 16.47 2.96
C GLN A 402 18.15 16.54 3.48
N ALA A 403 17.21 16.51 2.56
CA ALA A 403 15.78 16.43 2.84
C ALA A 403 15.11 15.57 1.76
N SER A 404 14.05 14.83 2.13
CA SER A 404 13.29 14.04 1.16
C SER A 404 11.84 13.87 1.61
N VAL A 405 10.90 14.02 0.67
CA VAL A 405 9.52 13.56 0.86
C VAL A 405 9.50 12.04 0.79
N VAL A 406 8.92 11.43 1.82
CA VAL A 406 8.83 9.97 1.96
C VAL A 406 7.35 9.59 2.07
N PRO A 407 6.71 9.13 0.99
CA PRO A 407 5.42 8.48 1.08
C PRO A 407 5.63 7.01 1.49
N TRP A 408 5.04 6.62 2.62
CA TRP A 408 5.22 5.28 3.18
C TRP A 408 3.89 4.55 3.38
N PRO A 409 3.63 3.45 2.65
CA PRO A 409 2.34 2.76 2.65
C PRO A 409 2.14 1.80 3.84
N SER A 410 3.15 1.51 4.64
CA SER A 410 3.14 0.49 5.71
C SER A 410 2.60 -0.89 5.28
N SER A 411 2.50 -1.17 3.98
CA SER A 411 1.99 -2.41 3.38
C SER A 411 0.66 -2.93 3.97
N GLY A 412 -0.20 -2.02 4.44
CA GLY A 412 -1.46 -2.37 5.10
C GLY A 412 -1.31 -2.94 6.52
N VAL A 413 -0.13 -2.88 7.13
CA VAL A 413 0.14 -3.34 8.50
C VAL A 413 -0.33 -2.29 9.51
N TYR A 414 -1.18 -2.70 10.46
CA TYR A 414 -1.76 -1.83 11.50
C TYR A 414 -0.91 -1.74 12.77
N ASP A 415 0.41 -1.85 12.62
CA ASP A 415 1.41 -1.69 13.68
C ASP A 415 2.55 -0.83 13.16
N VAL A 416 3.04 0.11 13.97
CA VAL A 416 4.18 0.97 13.60
C VAL A 416 5.48 0.17 13.36
N ALA A 417 5.52 -1.10 13.75
CA ALA A 417 6.58 -2.02 13.38
C ALA A 417 6.77 -2.21 11.84
N ALA A 418 5.84 -1.74 11.01
CA ALA A 418 6.00 -1.68 9.57
C ALA A 418 6.87 -0.49 9.09
N LEU A 419 7.11 0.50 9.94
CA LEU A 419 7.78 1.75 9.59
C LEU A 419 9.04 1.97 10.45
N VAL A 420 8.90 1.78 11.75
CA VAL A 420 9.91 2.14 12.75
C VAL A 420 11.28 1.49 12.50
N PRO A 421 11.40 0.18 12.19
CA PRO A 421 12.70 -0.43 11.97
C PRO A 421 13.49 0.22 10.84
N LEU A 422 12.81 0.62 9.78
CA LEU A 422 13.42 1.15 8.57
C LEU A 422 13.94 2.59 8.76
N PHE A 423 13.15 3.43 9.46
CA PHE A 423 13.40 4.88 9.50
C PHE A 423 13.97 5.38 10.83
N PHE A 424 13.95 4.58 11.91
CA PHE A 424 14.28 5.06 13.25
C PHE A 424 15.08 4.07 14.12
N MET A 425 15.60 2.99 13.55
CA MET A 425 16.35 1.97 14.31
C MET A 425 17.75 1.73 13.75
N GLY A 426 18.42 2.77 13.27
CA GLY A 426 19.78 2.71 12.80
C GLY A 426 19.96 2.05 11.41
N GLN A 427 18.87 1.70 10.74
CA GLN A 427 18.92 1.13 9.38
C GLN A 427 19.27 2.19 8.33
N GLN A 428 19.36 1.76 7.07
CA GLN A 428 19.76 2.64 5.95
C GLN A 428 18.79 3.81 5.70
N GLY A 429 17.52 3.70 6.08
CA GLY A 429 16.53 4.78 5.98
C GLY A 429 16.53 5.75 7.16
N ASP A 430 17.30 5.50 8.20
CA ASP A 430 17.35 6.32 9.41
C ASP A 430 18.29 7.53 9.23
N TYR A 431 17.70 8.71 9.18
CA TYR A 431 18.38 10.00 9.09
C TYR A 431 18.48 10.73 10.43
N THR A 432 17.91 10.15 11.50
CA THR A 432 17.97 10.69 12.86
C THR A 432 19.19 10.17 13.62
N ARG A 433 19.46 8.86 13.51
CA ARG A 433 20.57 8.15 14.21
C ARG A 433 20.59 8.37 15.72
N ASP A 434 19.46 8.63 16.34
CA ASP A 434 19.33 8.84 17.77
C ASP A 434 19.28 7.50 18.51
N LYS A 435 20.29 7.26 19.36
CA LYS A 435 20.45 5.98 20.07
C LYS A 435 19.39 5.71 21.11
N GLU A 436 18.79 6.75 21.68
CA GLU A 436 17.72 6.60 22.67
C GLU A 436 16.40 6.20 21.99
N ILE A 437 16.07 6.83 20.86
CA ILE A 437 14.94 6.44 20.01
C ILE A 437 15.12 4.99 19.51
N GLU A 438 16.31 4.64 19.01
CA GLU A 438 16.64 3.28 18.59
C GLU A 438 16.41 2.26 19.72
N ALA A 439 16.82 2.58 20.94
CA ALA A 439 16.67 1.68 22.09
C ALA A 439 15.20 1.46 22.45
N TRP A 440 14.40 2.53 22.58
CA TRP A 440 12.98 2.42 22.90
C TRP A 440 12.20 1.64 21.84
N PHE A 441 12.47 1.91 20.56
CA PHE A 441 11.77 1.24 19.47
C PHE A 441 12.18 -0.24 19.33
N ARG A 442 13.44 -0.56 19.56
CA ARG A 442 13.93 -1.94 19.59
C ARG A 442 13.27 -2.73 20.71
N GLU A 443 13.22 -2.15 21.91
CA GLU A 443 12.56 -2.76 23.07
C GLU A 443 11.07 -2.95 22.81
N ALA A 444 10.34 -1.91 22.33
CA ALA A 444 8.93 -2.00 21.97
C ALA A 444 8.65 -3.11 20.93
N GLY A 445 9.54 -3.31 19.97
CA GLY A 445 9.42 -4.33 18.94
C GLY A 445 9.56 -5.77 19.46
N SER A 446 10.13 -5.95 20.67
CA SER A 446 10.43 -7.26 21.27
C SER A 446 9.56 -7.62 22.49
N ILE A 447 8.69 -6.73 22.95
CA ILE A 447 7.81 -6.95 24.10
C ILE A 447 6.42 -7.37 23.62
N VAL A 448 5.80 -8.35 24.31
CA VAL A 448 4.45 -8.84 23.98
C VAL A 448 3.37 -7.99 24.66
N ASP A 449 3.67 -7.38 25.82
CA ASP A 449 2.73 -6.55 26.57
C ASP A 449 2.34 -5.28 25.77
N PRO A 450 1.08 -5.10 25.40
CA PRO A 450 0.66 -4.00 24.55
C PRO A 450 0.80 -2.62 25.22
N ALA A 451 0.61 -2.53 26.54
CA ALA A 451 0.68 -1.26 27.26
C ALA A 451 2.10 -0.74 27.31
N GLU A 452 3.07 -1.62 27.59
CA GLU A 452 4.48 -1.27 27.63
C GLU A 452 5.02 -0.97 26.21
N ARG A 453 4.61 -1.73 25.19
CA ARG A 453 4.90 -1.41 23.79
C ARG A 453 4.42 0.01 23.42
N GLN A 454 3.16 0.32 23.74
CA GLN A 454 2.56 1.64 23.47
C GLN A 454 3.34 2.75 24.17
N ARG A 455 3.74 2.55 25.42
CA ARG A 455 4.53 3.52 26.19
C ARG A 455 5.89 3.82 25.55
N LEU A 456 6.61 2.78 25.12
CA LEU A 456 7.92 2.91 24.50
C LEU A 456 7.84 3.57 23.13
N TYR A 457 6.88 3.19 22.29
CA TYR A 457 6.64 3.86 21.02
C TYR A 457 6.30 5.35 21.20
N ALA A 458 5.47 5.67 22.23
CA ALA A 458 5.12 7.06 22.53
C ALA A 458 6.34 7.90 22.95
N LEU A 459 7.29 7.34 23.69
CA LEU A 459 8.56 8.03 24.03
C LEU A 459 9.36 8.36 22.78
N GLY A 460 9.54 7.41 21.87
CA GLY A 460 10.30 7.63 20.63
C GLY A 460 9.65 8.68 19.72
N PHE A 461 8.33 8.56 19.45
CA PHE A 461 7.63 9.55 18.61
C PHE A 461 7.59 10.94 19.25
N ARG A 462 7.51 11.04 20.58
CA ARG A 462 7.60 12.32 21.28
C ARG A 462 8.96 12.97 21.07
N LYS A 463 10.05 12.23 21.20
CA LYS A 463 11.39 12.76 20.97
C LYS A 463 11.60 13.17 19.52
N ILE A 464 11.17 12.36 18.53
CA ILE A 464 11.23 12.71 17.11
C ILE A 464 10.54 14.05 16.85
N ALA A 465 9.35 14.25 17.43
CA ALA A 465 8.62 15.52 17.28
C ALA A 465 9.34 16.69 17.96
N GLN A 466 9.88 16.50 19.17
CA GLN A 466 10.63 17.54 19.90
C GLN A 466 11.90 17.99 19.18
N GLU A 467 12.57 17.06 18.53
CA GLU A 467 13.79 17.34 17.75
C GLU A 467 13.49 17.78 16.30
N ALA A 468 12.25 17.61 15.85
CA ALA A 468 11.83 17.84 14.46
C ALA A 468 12.72 17.11 13.44
N ASP A 469 13.22 15.92 13.76
CA ASP A 469 14.07 15.12 12.88
C ASP A 469 13.33 14.67 11.63
N VAL A 470 12.02 14.56 11.74
CA VAL A 470 11.07 14.30 10.68
C VAL A 470 9.91 15.29 10.81
N VAL A 471 9.45 15.85 9.72
CA VAL A 471 8.21 16.64 9.69
C VAL A 471 7.08 15.75 9.18
N PRO A 472 6.21 15.24 10.07
CA PRO A 472 5.02 14.50 9.65
C PRO A 472 4.10 15.43 8.86
N LEU A 473 3.56 14.97 7.74
CA LEU A 473 2.74 15.81 6.87
C LEU A 473 1.26 15.43 6.99
N MET A 474 0.89 14.28 6.43
CA MET A 474 -0.51 13.87 6.34
C MET A 474 -0.64 12.36 6.14
N THR A 475 -1.84 11.84 6.39
CA THR A 475 -2.23 10.52 5.91
C THR A 475 -2.59 10.62 4.43
N THR A 476 -2.33 9.56 3.67
CA THR A 476 -2.87 9.45 2.32
C THR A 476 -4.20 8.69 2.34
N VAL A 477 -5.02 8.91 1.34
CA VAL A 477 -6.28 8.20 1.14
C VAL A 477 -6.22 7.41 -0.18
N THR A 478 -7.01 6.34 -0.26
CA THR A 478 -7.21 5.64 -1.52
C THR A 478 -8.59 5.98 -2.06
N ALA A 479 -8.65 6.62 -3.21
CA ALA A 479 -9.90 6.94 -3.86
C ALA A 479 -10.24 5.91 -4.96
N TYR A 480 -11.53 5.67 -5.13
CA TYR A 480 -12.10 4.70 -6.06
C TYR A 480 -13.14 5.36 -6.94
N GLY A 481 -13.17 4.96 -8.22
CA GLY A 481 -14.25 5.27 -9.14
C GLY A 481 -14.92 3.97 -9.61
N PHE A 482 -16.24 3.87 -9.55
CA PHE A 482 -16.92 2.63 -9.92
C PHE A 482 -18.35 2.85 -10.39
N ARG A 483 -18.91 1.86 -11.11
CA ARG A 483 -20.29 1.89 -11.58
C ARG A 483 -21.28 1.86 -10.42
N ASP A 484 -22.34 2.68 -10.50
CA ASP A 484 -23.32 2.87 -9.41
C ASP A 484 -23.99 1.57 -8.94
N GLY A 485 -24.23 0.60 -9.87
CA GLY A 485 -24.79 -0.72 -9.52
C GLY A 485 -23.83 -1.66 -8.80
N LEU A 486 -22.55 -1.32 -8.69
CA LEU A 486 -21.56 -2.16 -7.99
C LEU A 486 -21.70 -1.98 -6.47
N ASP A 487 -21.89 -3.09 -5.77
CA ASP A 487 -21.83 -3.16 -4.31
C ASP A 487 -20.37 -3.36 -3.91
N PHE A 488 -19.72 -2.25 -3.55
CA PHE A 488 -18.33 -2.19 -3.14
C PHE A 488 -18.18 -1.35 -1.88
N VAL A 489 -17.43 -1.88 -0.91
CA VAL A 489 -17.06 -1.17 0.31
C VAL A 489 -15.56 -0.87 0.27
N PRO A 490 -15.13 0.40 0.30
CA PRO A 490 -13.74 0.76 0.38
C PRO A 490 -13.08 0.16 1.62
N PRO A 491 -11.99 -0.61 1.47
CA PRO A 491 -11.33 -1.22 2.60
C PRO A 491 -10.56 -0.21 3.44
N ALA A 492 -10.43 -0.51 4.75
CA ALA A 492 -9.76 0.35 5.71
C ALA A 492 -8.24 0.48 5.47
N ASP A 493 -7.63 -0.47 4.74
CA ASP A 493 -6.20 -0.52 4.40
C ASP A 493 -5.87 -0.03 2.99
N GLY A 494 -6.88 0.33 2.18
CA GLY A 494 -6.71 0.78 0.81
C GLY A 494 -6.48 -0.35 -0.22
N TYR A 495 -6.51 -1.62 0.21
CA TYR A 495 -6.25 -2.78 -0.65
C TYR A 495 -7.54 -3.56 -0.96
N PRO A 496 -8.28 -3.23 -2.05
CA PRO A 496 -9.55 -3.88 -2.34
C PRO A 496 -9.38 -5.37 -2.66
N LEU A 497 -10.22 -6.19 -2.02
CA LEU A 497 -10.44 -7.58 -2.40
C LEU A 497 -11.70 -7.63 -3.25
N ILE A 498 -11.53 -7.63 -4.58
CA ILE A 498 -12.66 -7.56 -5.53
C ILE A 498 -13.57 -8.79 -5.44
N ALA A 499 -13.07 -9.91 -4.92
CA ALA A 499 -13.88 -11.08 -4.62
C ALA A 499 -15.09 -10.79 -3.70
N MET A 500 -15.02 -9.74 -2.88
CA MET A 500 -16.10 -9.32 -1.99
C MET A 500 -17.12 -8.39 -2.68
N ALA A 501 -16.80 -7.85 -3.85
CA ALA A 501 -17.70 -7.00 -4.62
C ALA A 501 -18.73 -7.83 -5.41
N GLY A 502 -19.82 -7.18 -5.84
CA GLY A 502 -20.82 -7.82 -6.70
C GLY A 502 -21.85 -6.81 -7.20
N TRP A 503 -22.59 -7.17 -8.22
CA TRP A 503 -23.69 -6.34 -8.71
C TRP A 503 -24.91 -6.46 -7.78
N ARG A 504 -25.65 -5.34 -7.63
CA ARG A 504 -26.93 -5.25 -6.92
C ARG A 504 -28.06 -5.75 -7.79
#